data_eb8f13f1ef79c86402ec49f55d6c338d
#
_entry.id   eb8f13f1ef79c86402ec49f55d6c338d
#
_cell.length_a   1.000
_cell.length_b   1.000
_cell.length_c   1.000
_cell.angle_alpha   90.00
_cell.angle_beta   90.00
_cell.angle_gamma   90.00
#
_symmetry.space_group_name_H-M   'P 1'
#
loop_
_entity.id
_entity.type
_entity.pdbx_description
1 polymer ?
#
loop_
_entity_poly.entity_id
_entity_poly.type
_entity_poly.pdbx_seq_one_letter_code
_entity_poly.pdbx_strand_id
1 'polypeptide(L)'
;MMSNSCTSVILHDDDRKLEYTRVERPLLKPGEVLVEILCCTICGSDLHTFEGTRSTPCPTILGHEMVGRVVDLHPEATVKDFLDRPVKAGDRITWSVAVSCKKCEFCRRGLTQKCTRLFKYGHQKLDAQNYLSGGLASHCHLVKGTTIFKVPASLPDLIASPANCATATVMAAFRLAGDIQDKSVLILGAGMLGVTASAVAHAKQARTVFVTDIDPERVRRSLEFGARHALLVKKEQPLHQEILHLTEGRGVDFVFDMTGVPEVIESGLETLATGGSMILVGSVYPARPVQLSAETIVRRLLRIEGIHNYVDLDLANALNFLERFQNRYPFSRLCEQTFLLSDIKAAFEESAHRRSYRVGVLPDPTA
;
A
#
# COMPACT_ATOMS: atom_id res chain seq x y z
N MET A 1 -34.62 -5.44 -9.27
CA MET A 1 -33.93 -5.14 -10.54
C MET A 1 -32.62 -4.52 -10.17
N MET A 2 -31.47 -5.02 -10.63
CA MET A 2 -30.18 -4.35 -10.38
C MET A 2 -30.19 -2.97 -11.05
N SER A 3 -29.75 -1.93 -10.34
CA SER A 3 -29.63 -0.58 -10.91
C SER A 3 -28.73 -0.62 -12.15
N ASN A 4 -29.16 -0.02 -13.24
CA ASN A 4 -28.37 0.06 -14.47
C ASN A 4 -27.32 1.21 -14.41
N SER A 5 -27.12 1.81 -13.25
CA SER A 5 -26.17 2.92 -13.03
C SER A 5 -25.22 2.62 -11.87
N CYS A 6 -24.00 3.12 -12.00
CA CYS A 6 -22.97 3.13 -10.98
C CYS A 6 -22.74 4.57 -10.48
N THR A 7 -22.28 4.72 -9.26
CA THR A 7 -21.89 6.03 -8.72
C THR A 7 -20.36 6.12 -8.68
N SER A 8 -19.81 7.29 -8.95
CA SER A 8 -18.37 7.54 -8.87
C SER A 8 -18.06 8.95 -8.33
N VAL A 9 -16.89 9.09 -7.74
CA VAL A 9 -16.32 10.38 -7.33
C VAL A 9 -15.15 10.71 -8.23
N ILE A 10 -15.34 11.69 -9.10
CA ILE A 10 -14.35 12.12 -10.09
C ILE A 10 -13.55 13.30 -9.53
N LEU A 11 -12.23 13.20 -9.55
CA LEU A 11 -11.32 14.30 -9.29
C LEU A 11 -11.01 15.00 -10.62
N HIS A 12 -11.30 16.31 -10.68
CA HIS A 12 -10.96 17.20 -11.78
C HIS A 12 -9.65 17.95 -11.51
N ASP A 13 -8.95 18.37 -12.59
CA ASP A 13 -7.62 19.02 -12.48
C ASP A 13 -7.72 20.50 -12.13
N ASP A 14 -8.69 21.20 -12.74
CA ASP A 14 -8.76 22.66 -12.76
C ASP A 14 -8.97 23.29 -11.36
N ASP A 15 -9.75 22.65 -10.50
CA ASP A 15 -10.11 23.18 -9.17
C ASP A 15 -9.93 22.12 -8.05
N ARG A 16 -9.39 20.95 -8.38
CA ARG A 16 -9.27 19.77 -7.49
C ARG A 16 -10.60 19.39 -6.82
N LYS A 17 -11.66 19.62 -7.55
CA LYS A 17 -13.01 19.30 -7.11
C LYS A 17 -13.30 17.82 -7.21
N LEU A 18 -13.89 17.28 -6.15
CA LEU A 18 -14.50 15.97 -6.14
C LEU A 18 -15.95 16.09 -6.58
N GLU A 19 -16.26 15.51 -7.73
CA GLU A 19 -17.61 15.46 -8.28
C GLU A 19 -18.23 14.08 -8.04
N TYR A 20 -19.30 14.04 -7.24
CA TYR A 20 -20.12 12.85 -7.06
C TYR A 20 -21.12 12.77 -8.21
N THR A 21 -21.01 11.74 -9.06
CA THR A 21 -21.81 11.62 -10.28
C THR A 21 -22.30 10.18 -10.49
N ARG A 22 -23.33 10.04 -11.34
CA ARG A 22 -23.83 8.75 -11.80
C ARG A 22 -23.33 8.48 -13.22
N VAL A 23 -22.89 7.26 -13.46
CA VAL A 23 -22.44 6.78 -14.76
C VAL A 23 -23.17 5.47 -15.11
N GLU A 24 -23.28 5.19 -16.40
CA GLU A 24 -23.89 3.94 -16.86
C GLU A 24 -23.01 2.73 -16.48
N ARG A 25 -23.64 1.59 -16.31
CA ARG A 25 -22.94 0.32 -16.10
C ARG A 25 -22.18 -0.05 -17.39
N PRO A 26 -20.88 -0.42 -17.33
CA PRO A 26 -20.10 -0.74 -18.51
C PRO A 26 -20.57 -2.04 -19.16
N LEU A 27 -20.52 -2.08 -20.50
CA LEU A 27 -20.61 -3.30 -21.27
C LEU A 27 -19.27 -4.01 -21.22
N LEU A 28 -19.23 -5.19 -20.62
CA LEU A 28 -18.01 -5.97 -20.44
C LEU A 28 -17.55 -6.61 -21.76
N LYS A 29 -16.25 -6.66 -21.98
CA LYS A 29 -15.60 -7.44 -23.04
C LYS A 29 -15.04 -8.75 -22.47
N PRO A 30 -14.72 -9.76 -23.34
CA PRO A 30 -14.14 -11.01 -22.88
C PRO A 30 -12.88 -10.83 -22.02
N GLY A 31 -12.94 -11.33 -20.77
CA GLY A 31 -11.88 -11.22 -19.77
C GLY A 31 -11.95 -9.98 -18.87
N GLU A 32 -12.97 -9.15 -18.99
CA GLU A 32 -13.27 -8.05 -18.09
C GLU A 32 -14.26 -8.48 -16.99
N VAL A 33 -14.22 -7.79 -15.85
CA VAL A 33 -15.03 -8.08 -14.67
C VAL A 33 -15.58 -6.79 -14.10
N LEU A 34 -16.87 -6.76 -13.74
CA LEU A 34 -17.44 -5.67 -12.94
C LEU A 34 -17.52 -6.10 -11.48
N VAL A 35 -17.00 -5.24 -10.61
CA VAL A 35 -16.91 -5.48 -9.17
C VAL A 35 -17.64 -4.38 -8.43
N GLU A 36 -18.58 -4.74 -7.57
CA GLU A 36 -19.16 -3.84 -6.57
C GLU A 36 -18.10 -3.60 -5.48
N ILE A 37 -17.78 -2.35 -5.16
CA ILE A 37 -16.86 -2.02 -4.09
C ILE A 37 -17.54 -2.28 -2.73
N LEU A 38 -16.91 -3.05 -1.88
CA LEU A 38 -17.33 -3.28 -0.50
C LEU A 38 -16.64 -2.31 0.45
N CYS A 39 -15.37 -2.02 0.18
CA CYS A 39 -14.56 -1.09 0.96
C CYS A 39 -13.42 -0.55 0.12
N CYS A 40 -13.16 0.75 0.23
CA CYS A 40 -11.94 1.40 -0.25
C CYS A 40 -11.32 2.19 0.90
N THR A 41 -10.00 2.12 1.10
CA THR A 41 -9.32 2.94 2.09
C THR A 41 -8.53 4.07 1.42
N ILE A 42 -8.54 5.27 2.04
CA ILE A 42 -7.79 6.42 1.56
C ILE A 42 -6.32 6.25 1.96
N CYS A 43 -5.45 6.17 0.97
CA CYS A 43 -4.00 6.12 1.15
C CYS A 43 -3.40 7.53 1.18
N GLY A 44 -2.21 7.68 1.77
CA GLY A 44 -1.48 8.95 1.72
C GLY A 44 -1.23 9.46 0.29
N SER A 45 -1.09 8.56 -0.69
CA SER A 45 -0.94 8.95 -2.09
C SER A 45 -2.23 9.53 -2.72
N ASP A 46 -3.41 9.13 -2.24
CA ASP A 46 -4.69 9.75 -2.64
C ASP A 46 -4.77 11.17 -2.09
N LEU A 47 -4.37 11.37 -0.81
CA LEU A 47 -4.28 12.70 -0.20
C LEU A 47 -3.33 13.60 -0.98
N HIS A 48 -2.11 13.16 -1.24
CA HIS A 48 -1.13 13.95 -1.99
C HIS A 48 -1.61 14.30 -3.40
N THR A 49 -2.37 13.40 -4.04
CA THR A 49 -3.00 13.69 -5.33
C THR A 49 -4.12 14.72 -5.16
N PHE A 50 -4.96 14.57 -4.15
CA PHE A 50 -6.05 15.52 -3.87
C PHE A 50 -5.52 16.91 -3.51
N GLU A 51 -4.48 17.01 -2.67
CA GLU A 51 -3.82 18.26 -2.27
C GLU A 51 -2.96 18.88 -3.39
N GLY A 52 -2.71 18.18 -4.49
CA GLY A 52 -1.91 18.68 -5.61
C GLY A 52 -0.41 18.55 -5.46
N THR A 53 0.06 17.96 -4.39
CA THR A 53 1.49 17.72 -4.18
C THR A 53 2.02 16.54 -5.01
N ARG A 54 1.11 15.75 -5.58
CA ARG A 54 1.41 14.66 -6.52
C ARG A 54 0.64 14.87 -7.83
N SER A 55 1.35 14.89 -8.95
CA SER A 55 0.75 14.91 -10.29
C SER A 55 0.11 13.54 -10.61
N THR A 56 -1.13 13.57 -11.07
CA THR A 56 -1.87 12.40 -11.58
C THR A 56 -2.69 12.85 -12.78
N PRO A 57 -2.78 12.06 -13.86
CA PRO A 57 -3.61 12.40 -15.00
C PRO A 57 -5.09 12.54 -14.58
N CYS A 58 -5.71 13.68 -14.87
CA CYS A 58 -7.12 13.98 -14.60
C CYS A 58 -7.93 14.13 -15.90
N PRO A 59 -9.27 13.97 -15.87
CA PRO A 59 -10.06 13.53 -14.71
C PRO A 59 -9.76 12.08 -14.30
N THR A 60 -9.87 11.75 -13.01
CA THR A 60 -9.60 10.41 -12.48
C THR A 60 -10.53 10.07 -11.32
N ILE A 61 -10.73 8.79 -11.05
CA ILE A 61 -11.34 8.29 -9.80
C ILE A 61 -10.21 7.80 -8.92
N LEU A 62 -10.05 8.40 -7.74
CA LEU A 62 -9.05 7.99 -6.75
C LEU A 62 -9.46 6.70 -6.02
N GLY A 63 -8.63 6.27 -5.07
CA GLY A 63 -8.82 5.04 -4.31
C GLY A 63 -8.25 3.84 -5.04
N HIS A 64 -7.21 3.26 -4.47
CA HIS A 64 -6.50 2.11 -5.02
C HIS A 64 -6.28 1.00 -4.00
N GLU A 65 -6.77 1.16 -2.78
CA GLU A 65 -6.84 0.14 -1.73
C GLU A 65 -8.28 -0.38 -1.66
N MET A 66 -8.57 -1.55 -2.24
CA MET A 66 -9.95 -1.95 -2.53
C MET A 66 -10.22 -3.42 -2.24
N VAL A 67 -11.41 -3.67 -1.70
CA VAL A 67 -12.07 -4.99 -1.68
C VAL A 67 -13.43 -4.85 -2.33
N GLY A 68 -13.81 -5.83 -3.14
CA GLY A 68 -15.11 -5.82 -3.79
C GLY A 68 -15.70 -7.20 -3.99
N ARG A 69 -16.94 -7.21 -4.46
CA ARG A 69 -17.71 -8.41 -4.83
C ARG A 69 -17.92 -8.44 -6.33
N VAL A 70 -17.58 -9.54 -6.96
CA VAL A 70 -17.83 -9.73 -8.39
C VAL A 70 -19.35 -9.72 -8.63
N VAL A 71 -19.82 -8.80 -9.47
CA VAL A 71 -21.24 -8.71 -9.83
C VAL A 71 -21.51 -9.16 -11.26
N ASP A 72 -20.51 -9.02 -12.15
CA ASP A 72 -20.67 -9.44 -13.55
C ASP A 72 -19.34 -9.85 -14.19
N LEU A 73 -19.41 -10.80 -15.12
CA LEU A 73 -18.31 -11.27 -15.96
C LEU A 73 -18.82 -11.50 -17.38
N HIS A 74 -17.97 -11.27 -18.37
CA HIS A 74 -18.35 -11.61 -19.74
C HIS A 74 -18.54 -13.12 -19.90
N PRO A 75 -19.69 -13.59 -20.44
CA PRO A 75 -20.04 -15.01 -20.46
C PRO A 75 -19.12 -15.90 -21.30
N GLU A 76 -18.45 -15.33 -22.31
CA GLU A 76 -17.58 -16.09 -23.22
C GLU A 76 -16.14 -16.26 -22.70
N ALA A 77 -15.82 -15.76 -21.51
CA ALA A 77 -14.45 -15.82 -20.98
C ALA A 77 -14.41 -16.36 -19.57
N THR A 78 -13.61 -17.39 -19.35
CA THR A 78 -13.29 -17.85 -18.00
C THR A 78 -12.18 -16.98 -17.42
N VAL A 79 -12.52 -16.19 -16.39
CA VAL A 79 -11.55 -15.43 -15.59
C VAL A 79 -11.11 -16.31 -14.43
N LYS A 80 -9.79 -16.33 -14.15
CA LYS A 80 -9.21 -17.06 -13.04
C LYS A 80 -8.49 -16.11 -12.09
N ASP A 81 -8.43 -16.49 -10.82
CA ASP A 81 -7.64 -15.79 -9.82
C ASP A 81 -6.14 -16.15 -9.90
N PHE A 82 -5.31 -15.54 -9.05
CA PHE A 82 -3.86 -15.77 -8.98
C PHE A 82 -3.48 -17.25 -8.73
N LEU A 83 -4.35 -18.02 -8.08
CA LEU A 83 -4.19 -19.45 -7.82
C LEU A 83 -4.85 -20.34 -8.87
N ASP A 84 -5.15 -19.80 -10.05
CA ASP A 84 -5.78 -20.49 -11.20
C ASP A 84 -7.20 -21.01 -10.92
N ARG A 85 -7.89 -20.50 -9.89
CA ARG A 85 -9.27 -20.87 -9.53
C ARG A 85 -10.25 -20.01 -10.31
N PRO A 86 -11.39 -20.58 -10.81
CA PRO A 86 -12.41 -19.79 -11.50
C PRO A 86 -12.96 -18.67 -10.61
N VAL A 87 -13.07 -17.46 -11.18
CA VAL A 87 -13.75 -16.32 -10.58
C VAL A 87 -15.23 -16.35 -11.02
N LYS A 88 -16.14 -16.14 -10.07
CA LYS A 88 -17.60 -16.20 -10.27
C LYS A 88 -18.28 -14.98 -9.67
N ALA A 89 -19.48 -14.66 -10.15
CA ALA A 89 -20.35 -13.69 -9.49
C ALA A 89 -20.58 -14.09 -8.02
N GLY A 90 -20.53 -13.11 -7.13
CA GLY A 90 -20.57 -13.29 -5.67
C GLY A 90 -19.20 -13.48 -4.99
N ASP A 91 -18.14 -13.81 -5.73
CA ASP A 91 -16.80 -13.93 -5.15
C ASP A 91 -16.34 -12.58 -4.55
N ARG A 92 -15.81 -12.62 -3.33
CA ARG A 92 -15.18 -11.49 -2.67
C ARG A 92 -13.71 -11.45 -3.04
N ILE A 93 -13.27 -10.34 -3.65
CA ILE A 93 -11.97 -10.23 -4.27
C ILE A 93 -11.26 -8.91 -3.93
N THR A 94 -9.94 -8.93 -4.04
CA THR A 94 -9.09 -7.77 -4.31
C THR A 94 -8.28 -8.04 -5.56
N TRP A 95 -7.54 -7.06 -6.06
CA TRP A 95 -6.77 -7.18 -7.30
C TRP A 95 -5.51 -6.35 -7.28
N SER A 96 -4.55 -6.70 -8.14
CA SER A 96 -3.34 -5.91 -8.32
C SER A 96 -3.68 -4.49 -8.75
N VAL A 97 -3.11 -3.49 -8.04
CA VAL A 97 -3.32 -2.07 -8.37
C VAL A 97 -2.86 -1.74 -9.79
N ALA A 98 -1.95 -2.53 -10.36
CA ALA A 98 -1.36 -2.29 -11.65
C ALA A 98 -1.52 -3.49 -12.58
N VAL A 99 -1.97 -3.24 -13.81
CA VAL A 99 -2.09 -4.24 -14.87
C VAL A 99 -0.95 -4.06 -15.86
N SER A 100 -0.12 -5.09 -16.00
CA SER A 100 1.05 -5.06 -16.89
C SER A 100 0.78 -5.75 -18.23
N CYS A 101 1.49 -5.35 -19.27
CA CYS A 101 1.35 -5.97 -20.60
C CYS A 101 1.99 -7.36 -20.72
N LYS A 102 2.75 -7.82 -19.73
CA LYS A 102 3.46 -9.11 -19.64
C LYS A 102 4.48 -9.41 -20.75
N LYS A 103 4.73 -8.46 -21.70
CA LYS A 103 5.58 -8.70 -22.87
C LYS A 103 6.65 -7.63 -23.16
N CYS A 104 6.64 -6.46 -22.51
CA CYS A 104 7.71 -5.48 -22.64
C CYS A 104 8.99 -5.94 -21.92
N GLU A 105 10.09 -5.23 -22.13
CA GLU A 105 11.38 -5.55 -21.51
C GLU A 105 11.28 -5.66 -19.99
N PHE A 106 10.67 -4.67 -19.31
CA PHE A 106 10.51 -4.70 -17.87
C PHE A 106 9.70 -5.92 -17.39
N CYS A 107 8.60 -6.25 -18.11
CA CYS A 107 7.80 -7.43 -17.74
C CYS A 107 8.60 -8.73 -17.88
N ARG A 108 9.43 -8.87 -18.94
CA ARG A 108 10.29 -10.06 -19.14
C ARG A 108 11.38 -10.18 -18.08
N ARG A 109 11.81 -9.06 -17.47
CA ARG A 109 12.74 -9.02 -16.36
C ARG A 109 12.08 -9.22 -14.98
N GLY A 110 10.78 -9.49 -14.93
CA GLY A 110 10.02 -9.62 -13.66
C GLY A 110 9.65 -8.28 -13.01
N LEU A 111 9.95 -7.15 -13.64
CA LEU A 111 9.65 -5.79 -13.15
C LEU A 111 8.29 -5.33 -13.67
N THR A 112 7.23 -6.12 -13.44
CA THR A 112 5.89 -5.88 -13.99
C THR A 112 5.29 -4.56 -13.57
N GLN A 113 5.59 -4.08 -12.37
CA GLN A 113 5.19 -2.78 -11.81
C GLN A 113 5.85 -1.58 -12.52
N LYS A 114 6.81 -1.81 -13.42
CA LYS A 114 7.47 -0.82 -14.29
C LYS A 114 7.13 -1.00 -15.77
N CYS A 115 6.04 -1.71 -16.07
CA CYS A 115 5.58 -1.93 -17.43
C CYS A 115 5.42 -0.60 -18.19
N THR A 116 5.89 -0.56 -19.44
CA THR A 116 5.77 0.65 -20.30
C THR A 116 4.33 0.97 -20.70
N ARG A 117 3.40 0.03 -20.54
CA ARG A 117 1.96 0.16 -20.80
C ARG A 117 1.18 -0.22 -19.55
N LEU A 118 1.55 0.41 -18.44
CA LEU A 118 0.93 0.14 -17.15
C LEU A 118 -0.44 0.81 -17.10
N PHE A 119 -1.50 0.03 -16.85
CA PHE A 119 -2.78 0.54 -16.38
C PHE A 119 -2.79 0.50 -14.85
N LYS A 120 -3.20 1.58 -14.18
CA LYS A 120 -3.12 1.65 -12.72
C LYS A 120 -4.43 2.15 -12.12
N TYR A 121 -5.13 1.27 -11.42
CA TYR A 121 -6.36 1.61 -10.71
C TYR A 121 -6.13 2.74 -9.69
N GLY A 122 -7.12 3.64 -9.58
CA GLY A 122 -7.03 4.82 -8.71
C GLY A 122 -6.10 5.95 -9.22
N HIS A 123 -5.49 5.76 -10.41
CA HIS A 123 -4.54 6.73 -11.01
C HIS A 123 -4.69 6.84 -12.52
N GLN A 124 -5.67 6.17 -13.10
CA GLN A 124 -5.90 6.17 -14.55
C GLN A 124 -6.70 7.39 -14.95
N LYS A 125 -6.26 8.09 -16.01
CA LYS A 125 -7.11 9.10 -16.64
C LYS A 125 -8.39 8.44 -17.16
N LEU A 126 -9.54 9.04 -16.87
CA LEU A 126 -10.81 8.55 -17.37
C LEU A 126 -10.93 8.78 -18.88
N ASP A 127 -11.49 7.81 -19.56
CA ASP A 127 -11.87 7.87 -20.96
C ASP A 127 -13.18 7.09 -21.19
N ALA A 128 -13.67 7.06 -22.43
CA ALA A 128 -14.94 6.41 -22.75
C ALA A 128 -14.97 4.90 -22.47
N GLN A 129 -13.83 4.25 -22.24
CA GLN A 129 -13.74 2.82 -21.96
C GLN A 129 -13.37 2.51 -20.49
N ASN A 130 -12.68 3.46 -19.82
CA ASN A 130 -12.10 3.27 -18.47
C ASN A 130 -12.60 4.37 -17.53
N TYR A 131 -13.91 4.46 -17.33
CA TYR A 131 -14.53 5.49 -16.48
C TYR A 131 -14.95 5.00 -15.08
N LEU A 132 -14.64 3.74 -14.74
CA LEU A 132 -14.80 3.13 -13.41
C LEU A 132 -13.48 2.45 -13.01
N SER A 133 -12.38 3.21 -12.96
CA SER A 133 -11.02 2.69 -12.77
C SER A 133 -10.43 2.98 -11.38
N GLY A 134 -11.24 3.32 -10.39
CA GLY A 134 -10.81 3.58 -9.01
C GLY A 134 -11.81 3.13 -7.98
N GLY A 135 -11.40 3.10 -6.71
CA GLY A 135 -12.17 2.57 -5.59
C GLY A 135 -13.14 3.57 -4.96
N LEU A 136 -12.99 4.88 -5.22
CA LEU A 136 -13.97 5.88 -4.78
C LEU A 136 -15.16 5.91 -5.75
N ALA A 137 -15.80 4.75 -5.87
CA ALA A 137 -16.98 4.51 -6.69
C ALA A 137 -17.78 3.35 -6.09
N SER A 138 -19.04 3.19 -6.50
CA SER A 138 -19.84 2.03 -6.12
C SER A 138 -19.35 0.74 -6.79
N HIS A 139 -18.73 0.87 -7.97
CA HIS A 139 -18.21 -0.25 -8.75
C HIS A 139 -16.84 0.08 -9.35
N CYS A 140 -16.04 -0.96 -9.60
CA CYS A 140 -14.80 -0.89 -10.35
C CYS A 140 -14.87 -1.85 -11.56
N HIS A 141 -14.49 -1.34 -12.73
CA HIS A 141 -14.40 -2.13 -13.97
C HIS A 141 -12.98 -2.67 -14.10
N LEU A 142 -12.80 -3.96 -13.92
CA LEU A 142 -11.51 -4.62 -14.06
C LEU A 142 -11.24 -4.91 -15.53
N VAL A 143 -10.17 -4.31 -16.05
CA VAL A 143 -9.74 -4.52 -17.44
C VAL A 143 -9.14 -5.91 -17.63
N LYS A 144 -9.18 -6.43 -18.84
CA LYS A 144 -8.57 -7.72 -19.19
C LYS A 144 -7.10 -7.79 -18.79
N GLY A 145 -6.72 -8.85 -18.10
CA GLY A 145 -5.34 -9.09 -17.64
C GLY A 145 -5.08 -8.61 -16.22
N THR A 146 -6.09 -8.05 -15.54
CA THR A 146 -6.01 -7.77 -14.10
C THR A 146 -5.81 -9.07 -13.33
N THR A 147 -4.80 -9.11 -12.48
CA THR A 147 -4.59 -10.25 -11.58
C THR A 147 -5.52 -10.12 -10.36
N ILE A 148 -6.39 -11.09 -10.19
CA ILE A 148 -7.45 -11.13 -9.17
C ILE A 148 -7.03 -12.08 -8.04
N PHE A 149 -7.41 -11.74 -6.81
CA PHE A 149 -7.18 -12.55 -5.61
C PHE A 149 -8.48 -12.69 -4.84
N LYS A 150 -8.89 -13.93 -4.53
CA LYS A 150 -10.02 -14.16 -3.63
C LYS A 150 -9.60 -13.79 -2.21
N VAL A 151 -10.38 -12.94 -1.57
CA VAL A 151 -10.14 -12.55 -0.17
C VAL A 151 -10.61 -13.67 0.74
N PRO A 152 -9.78 -14.15 1.68
CA PRO A 152 -10.18 -15.16 2.65
C PRO A 152 -11.44 -14.76 3.42
N ALA A 153 -12.35 -15.71 3.65
CA ALA A 153 -13.63 -15.44 4.31
C ALA A 153 -13.45 -14.92 5.75
N SER A 154 -12.37 -15.33 6.42
CA SER A 154 -11.99 -14.90 7.77
C SER A 154 -11.46 -13.47 7.86
N LEU A 155 -11.07 -12.87 6.72
CA LEU A 155 -10.42 -11.57 6.71
C LEU A 155 -11.44 -10.44 6.49
N PRO A 156 -11.68 -9.53 7.46
CA PRO A 156 -12.59 -8.39 7.29
C PRO A 156 -12.17 -7.45 6.16
N ASP A 157 -13.14 -6.81 5.50
CA ASP A 157 -12.88 -5.93 4.34
C ASP A 157 -11.98 -4.75 4.68
N LEU A 158 -12.14 -4.13 5.84
CA LEU A 158 -11.30 -3.02 6.31
C LEU A 158 -9.82 -3.43 6.57
N ILE A 159 -9.57 -4.69 6.91
CA ILE A 159 -8.20 -5.22 7.04
C ILE A 159 -7.65 -5.63 5.67
N ALA A 160 -8.50 -6.18 4.81
CA ALA A 160 -8.11 -6.64 3.48
C ALA A 160 -7.88 -5.49 2.49
N SER A 161 -8.59 -4.36 2.64
CA SER A 161 -8.54 -3.23 1.70
C SER A 161 -7.13 -2.67 1.50
N PRO A 162 -6.30 -2.41 2.54
CA PRO A 162 -4.94 -1.95 2.35
C PRO A 162 -3.97 -3.02 1.80
N ALA A 163 -4.41 -4.28 1.66
CA ALA A 163 -3.53 -5.38 1.24
C ALA A 163 -2.91 -5.12 -0.13
N ASN A 164 -3.69 -4.65 -1.11
CA ASN A 164 -3.25 -4.45 -2.48
C ASN A 164 -2.44 -3.14 -2.70
N CYS A 165 -2.05 -2.47 -1.63
CA CYS A 165 -1.13 -1.32 -1.66
C CYS A 165 -0.11 -1.44 -0.54
N ALA A 166 -0.50 -1.08 0.69
CA ALA A 166 0.42 -0.95 1.82
C ALA A 166 1.07 -2.28 2.20
N THR A 167 0.27 -3.34 2.45
CA THR A 167 0.83 -4.62 2.91
C THR A 167 1.63 -5.32 1.81
N ALA A 168 1.16 -5.29 0.54
CA ALA A 168 1.91 -5.85 -0.57
C ALA A 168 3.25 -5.13 -0.82
N THR A 169 3.29 -3.80 -0.64
CA THR A 169 4.54 -3.02 -0.73
C THR A 169 5.52 -3.42 0.38
N VAL A 170 5.03 -3.64 1.60
CA VAL A 170 5.86 -4.15 2.70
C VAL A 170 6.38 -5.56 2.37
N MET A 171 5.53 -6.47 1.87
CA MET A 171 5.98 -7.79 1.45
C MET A 171 7.06 -7.73 0.36
N ALA A 172 6.93 -6.83 -0.61
CA ALA A 172 7.94 -6.59 -1.63
C ALA A 172 9.27 -6.11 -1.03
N ALA A 173 9.23 -5.22 -0.02
CA ALA A 173 10.41 -4.75 0.68
C ALA A 173 11.13 -5.90 1.43
N PHE A 174 10.37 -6.76 2.11
CA PHE A 174 10.94 -7.92 2.79
C PHE A 174 11.42 -9.02 1.82
N ARG A 175 10.80 -9.17 0.67
CA ARG A 175 11.31 -10.05 -0.38
C ARG A 175 12.65 -9.55 -0.94
N LEU A 176 12.80 -8.24 -1.10
CA LEU A 176 14.06 -7.62 -1.54
C LEU A 176 15.17 -7.77 -0.48
N ALA A 177 14.84 -7.57 0.79
CA ALA A 177 15.77 -7.74 1.90
C ALA A 177 16.26 -9.19 2.06
N GLY A 178 15.47 -10.17 1.67
CA GLY A 178 15.78 -11.60 1.83
C GLY A 178 15.49 -12.12 3.24
N ASP A 179 16.38 -12.97 3.76
CA ASP A 179 16.19 -13.57 5.08
C ASP A 179 16.60 -12.61 6.20
N ILE A 180 15.65 -12.39 7.10
CA ILE A 180 15.82 -11.51 8.27
C ILE A 180 15.71 -12.27 9.60
N GLN A 181 15.59 -13.61 9.56
CA GLN A 181 15.56 -14.41 10.78
C GLN A 181 16.83 -14.17 11.61
N ASP A 182 16.66 -14.03 12.92
CA ASP A 182 17.73 -13.74 13.88
C ASP A 182 18.53 -12.45 13.59
N LYS A 183 18.02 -11.54 12.75
CA LYS A 183 18.62 -10.26 12.42
C LYS A 183 18.00 -9.11 13.23
N SER A 184 18.77 -8.04 13.42
CA SER A 184 18.28 -6.78 13.98
C SER A 184 17.74 -5.88 12.86
N VAL A 185 16.53 -5.37 13.06
CA VAL A 185 15.78 -4.58 12.06
C VAL A 185 15.38 -3.25 12.64
N LEU A 186 15.71 -2.17 11.96
CA LEU A 186 15.22 -0.82 12.26
C LEU A 186 14.22 -0.38 11.19
N ILE A 187 13.08 0.10 11.63
CA ILE A 187 12.02 0.65 10.79
C ILE A 187 11.90 2.14 11.07
N LEU A 188 12.12 2.95 10.06
CA LEU A 188 12.04 4.40 10.11
C LEU A 188 10.62 4.84 9.71
N GLY A 189 9.87 5.39 10.68
CA GLY A 189 8.47 5.77 10.54
C GLY A 189 7.51 4.67 11.01
N ALA A 190 6.57 5.04 11.89
CA ALA A 190 5.51 4.17 12.42
C ALA A 190 4.14 4.47 11.82
N GLY A 191 4.08 4.92 10.55
CA GLY A 191 2.86 5.01 9.75
C GLY A 191 2.34 3.63 9.34
N MET A 192 1.33 3.57 8.47
CA MET A 192 0.73 2.32 7.98
C MET A 192 1.75 1.30 7.48
N LEU A 193 2.72 1.74 6.66
CA LEU A 193 3.81 0.86 6.18
C LEU A 193 4.69 0.40 7.33
N GLY A 194 5.04 1.31 8.25
CA GLY A 194 5.98 1.01 9.34
C GLY A 194 5.44 0.02 10.37
N VAL A 195 4.19 0.18 10.83
CA VAL A 195 3.59 -0.79 11.78
C VAL A 195 3.35 -2.14 11.10
N THR A 196 2.97 -2.15 9.81
CA THR A 196 2.86 -3.38 9.03
C THR A 196 4.24 -4.06 8.88
N ALA A 197 5.31 -3.29 8.60
CA ALA A 197 6.67 -3.81 8.52
C ALA A 197 7.15 -4.36 9.87
N SER A 198 6.80 -3.71 10.99
CA SER A 198 7.08 -4.20 12.34
C SER A 198 6.45 -5.57 12.58
N ALA A 199 5.16 -5.72 12.25
CA ALA A 199 4.46 -7.00 12.37
C ALA A 199 5.08 -8.09 11.48
N VAL A 200 5.47 -7.76 10.24
CA VAL A 200 6.13 -8.69 9.33
C VAL A 200 7.51 -9.09 9.85
N ALA A 201 8.33 -8.14 10.30
CA ALA A 201 9.65 -8.42 10.86
C ALA A 201 9.56 -9.35 12.07
N HIS A 202 8.65 -9.04 13.00
CA HIS A 202 8.40 -9.88 14.19
C HIS A 202 7.89 -11.28 13.81
N ALA A 203 6.95 -11.39 12.88
CA ALA A 203 6.42 -12.68 12.40
C ALA A 203 7.47 -13.52 11.68
N LYS A 204 8.44 -12.89 11.02
CA LYS A 204 9.61 -13.52 10.39
C LYS A 204 10.76 -13.78 11.36
N GLN A 205 10.52 -13.67 12.67
CA GLN A 205 11.48 -13.99 13.73
C GLN A 205 12.77 -13.15 13.67
N ALA A 206 12.65 -11.86 13.33
CA ALA A 206 13.74 -10.94 13.55
C ALA A 206 14.14 -10.96 15.04
N ARG A 207 15.45 -10.98 15.33
CA ARG A 207 15.97 -11.00 16.71
C ARG A 207 15.51 -9.80 17.53
N THR A 208 15.51 -8.63 16.90
CA THR A 208 15.06 -7.39 17.51
C THR A 208 14.48 -6.46 16.45
N VAL A 209 13.34 -5.89 16.75
CA VAL A 209 12.68 -4.89 15.89
C VAL A 209 12.68 -3.55 16.62
N PHE A 210 13.33 -2.57 16.03
CA PHE A 210 13.32 -1.16 16.43
C PHE A 210 12.36 -0.41 15.52
N VAL A 211 11.51 0.45 16.06
CA VAL A 211 10.64 1.34 15.27
C VAL A 211 10.82 2.77 15.77
N THR A 212 10.91 3.72 14.85
CA THR A 212 11.06 5.14 15.19
C THR A 212 9.96 5.98 14.56
N ASP A 213 9.50 7.00 15.25
CA ASP A 213 8.61 8.05 14.71
C ASP A 213 8.80 9.34 15.53
N ILE A 214 8.28 10.45 15.00
CA ILE A 214 8.20 11.75 15.69
C ILE A 214 6.90 11.89 16.50
N ASP A 215 5.92 11.03 16.25
CA ASP A 215 4.62 11.02 16.92
C ASP A 215 4.63 9.99 18.06
N PRO A 216 4.48 10.44 19.33
CA PRO A 216 4.54 9.54 20.49
C PRO A 216 3.46 8.48 20.51
N GLU A 217 2.27 8.76 19.98
CA GLU A 217 1.20 7.77 19.91
C GLU A 217 1.48 6.67 18.88
N ARG A 218 2.05 7.02 17.73
CA ARG A 218 2.50 6.05 16.73
C ARG A 218 3.64 5.18 17.25
N VAL A 219 4.59 5.79 17.97
CA VAL A 219 5.66 5.06 18.66
C VAL A 219 5.06 4.04 19.62
N ARG A 220 4.15 4.47 20.50
CA ARG A 220 3.48 3.58 21.45
C ARG A 220 2.75 2.43 20.75
N ARG A 221 1.97 2.73 19.71
CA ARG A 221 1.23 1.72 18.94
C ARG A 221 2.14 0.71 18.25
N SER A 222 3.35 1.07 17.85
CA SER A 222 4.26 0.14 17.19
C SER A 222 4.63 -1.07 18.05
N LEU A 223 4.59 -0.94 19.38
CA LEU A 223 4.79 -2.04 20.32
C LEU A 223 3.71 -3.14 20.16
N GLU A 224 2.48 -2.75 19.86
CA GLU A 224 1.36 -3.68 19.63
C GLU A 224 1.55 -4.47 18.31
N PHE A 225 2.41 -3.96 17.42
CA PHE A 225 2.78 -4.58 16.13
C PHE A 225 4.14 -5.29 16.17
N GLY A 226 4.63 -5.63 17.38
CA GLY A 226 5.82 -6.46 17.53
C GLY A 226 7.15 -5.72 17.59
N ALA A 227 7.16 -4.39 17.66
CA ALA A 227 8.38 -3.66 17.99
C ALA A 227 8.85 -4.04 19.41
N ARG A 228 10.13 -4.35 19.56
CA ARG A 228 10.77 -4.52 20.87
C ARG A 228 11.20 -3.18 21.47
N HIS A 229 11.67 -2.29 20.62
CA HIS A 229 12.07 -0.93 20.99
C HIS A 229 11.33 0.07 20.09
N ALA A 230 10.57 0.95 20.71
CA ALA A 230 9.84 2.01 20.05
C ALA A 230 10.42 3.34 20.51
N LEU A 231 11.05 4.07 19.58
CA LEU A 231 11.90 5.21 19.88
C LEU A 231 11.30 6.50 19.33
N LEU A 232 11.04 7.46 20.20
CA LEU A 232 10.61 8.79 19.81
C LEU A 232 11.81 9.59 19.32
N VAL A 233 11.83 9.95 18.03
CA VAL A 233 12.90 10.77 17.47
C VAL A 233 12.81 12.21 18.01
N LYS A 234 13.89 12.68 18.63
CA LYS A 234 14.05 14.04 19.15
C LYS A 234 15.22 14.72 18.45
N LYS A 235 15.10 16.03 18.24
CA LYS A 235 16.16 16.81 17.56
C LYS A 235 17.49 16.79 18.31
N GLU A 236 17.43 16.73 19.63
CA GLU A 236 18.60 16.82 20.52
C GLU A 236 19.30 15.47 20.73
N GLN A 237 18.69 14.36 20.31
CA GLN A 237 19.24 13.02 20.53
C GLN A 237 19.43 12.31 19.20
N PRO A 238 20.67 12.16 18.71
CA PRO A 238 20.96 11.48 17.46
C PRO A 238 20.54 10.01 17.52
N LEU A 239 19.68 9.58 16.57
CA LEU A 239 19.16 8.22 16.50
C LEU A 239 20.26 7.15 16.48
N HIS A 240 21.36 7.41 15.76
CA HIS A 240 22.45 6.44 15.67
C HIS A 240 23.10 6.14 17.02
N GLN A 241 23.24 7.12 17.91
CA GLN A 241 23.80 6.90 19.25
C GLN A 241 22.93 6.00 20.08
N GLU A 242 21.61 6.20 20.05
CA GLU A 242 20.65 5.37 20.77
C GLU A 242 20.63 3.93 20.23
N ILE A 243 20.62 3.76 18.93
CA ILE A 243 20.69 2.42 18.30
C ILE A 243 22.02 1.73 18.61
N LEU A 244 23.15 2.43 18.53
CA LEU A 244 24.46 1.85 18.89
C LEU A 244 24.52 1.45 20.36
N HIS A 245 23.95 2.25 21.25
CA HIS A 245 23.86 1.89 22.67
C HIS A 245 23.03 0.61 22.88
N LEU A 246 21.83 0.53 22.28
CA LEU A 246 20.95 -0.63 22.37
C LEU A 246 21.48 -1.90 21.67
N THR A 247 22.43 -1.76 20.77
CA THR A 247 23.06 -2.84 20.01
C THR A 247 24.53 -3.11 20.43
N GLU A 248 24.97 -2.56 21.56
CA GLU A 248 26.34 -2.73 22.08
C GLU A 248 27.42 -2.33 21.04
N GLY A 249 27.19 -1.23 20.31
CA GLY A 249 28.07 -0.71 19.29
C GLY A 249 28.01 -1.40 17.94
N ARG A 250 27.21 -2.45 17.76
CA ARG A 250 27.17 -3.26 16.52
C ARG A 250 26.35 -2.61 15.39
N GLY A 251 25.31 -1.85 15.73
CA GLY A 251 24.33 -1.36 14.78
C GLY A 251 23.30 -2.44 14.39
N VAL A 252 22.48 -2.15 13.37
CA VAL A 252 21.40 -3.03 12.89
C VAL A 252 21.74 -3.67 11.54
N ASP A 253 21.26 -4.91 11.32
CA ASP A 253 21.50 -5.63 10.08
C ASP A 253 20.68 -5.05 8.91
N PHE A 254 19.44 -4.59 9.19
CA PHE A 254 18.54 -4.02 8.19
C PHE A 254 17.92 -2.71 8.67
N VAL A 255 17.82 -1.76 7.76
CA VAL A 255 17.03 -0.53 7.91
C VAL A 255 15.98 -0.48 6.82
N PHE A 256 14.71 -0.29 7.19
CA PHE A 256 13.60 -0.06 6.25
C PHE A 256 13.14 1.39 6.39
N ASP A 257 13.34 2.20 5.35
CA ASP A 257 12.78 3.55 5.30
C ASP A 257 11.33 3.52 4.80
N MET A 258 10.42 3.90 5.70
CA MET A 258 8.98 4.05 5.39
C MET A 258 8.54 5.52 5.32
N THR A 259 9.49 6.46 5.47
CA THR A 259 9.20 7.90 5.55
C THR A 259 9.43 8.65 4.25
N GLY A 260 10.50 8.31 3.53
CA GLY A 260 10.98 9.05 2.38
C GLY A 260 11.63 10.41 2.73
N VAL A 261 11.88 10.68 4.01
CA VAL A 261 12.48 11.93 4.49
C VAL A 261 14.00 11.82 4.44
N PRO A 262 14.70 12.68 3.68
CA PRO A 262 16.15 12.57 3.49
C PRO A 262 16.96 12.53 4.78
N GLU A 263 16.64 13.37 5.76
CA GLU A 263 17.32 13.43 7.06
C GLU A 263 17.17 12.14 7.86
N VAL A 264 16.00 11.50 7.75
CA VAL A 264 15.69 10.23 8.42
C VAL A 264 16.46 9.09 7.75
N ILE A 265 16.55 9.09 6.42
CA ILE A 265 17.34 8.11 5.65
C ILE A 265 18.82 8.24 5.99
N GLU A 266 19.37 9.47 6.01
CA GLU A 266 20.77 9.74 6.36
C GLU A 266 21.08 9.23 7.78
N SER A 267 20.24 9.56 8.74
CA SER A 267 20.39 9.09 10.12
C SER A 267 20.27 7.55 10.23
N GLY A 268 19.38 6.94 9.44
CA GLY A 268 19.22 5.48 9.39
C GLY A 268 20.45 4.77 8.84
N LEU A 269 21.14 5.33 7.85
CA LEU A 269 22.39 4.78 7.30
C LEU A 269 23.51 4.70 8.33
N GLU A 270 23.58 5.67 9.24
CA GLU A 270 24.58 5.67 10.31
C GLU A 270 24.38 4.52 11.29
N THR A 271 23.14 4.03 11.45
CA THR A 271 22.78 2.93 12.37
C THR A 271 23.13 1.54 11.86
N LEU A 272 23.41 1.36 10.56
CA LEU A 272 23.67 0.04 9.97
C LEU A 272 24.92 -0.62 10.57
N ALA A 273 24.90 -1.90 10.74
CA ALA A 273 26.07 -2.72 10.99
C ALA A 273 26.93 -2.84 9.73
N THR A 274 28.21 -3.25 9.87
CA THR A 274 29.03 -3.64 8.72
C THR A 274 28.37 -4.83 7.99
N GLY A 275 28.22 -4.73 6.66
CA GLY A 275 27.48 -5.67 5.83
C GLY A 275 25.95 -5.48 5.85
N GLY A 276 25.47 -4.44 6.53
CA GLY A 276 24.05 -4.13 6.66
C GLY A 276 23.42 -3.62 5.36
N SER A 277 22.09 -3.65 5.34
CA SER A 277 21.29 -3.28 4.15
C SER A 277 20.22 -2.26 4.51
N MET A 278 20.05 -1.24 3.66
CA MET A 278 18.94 -0.29 3.72
C MET A 278 17.98 -0.50 2.56
N ILE A 279 16.69 -0.63 2.86
CA ILE A 279 15.60 -0.74 1.87
C ILE A 279 14.78 0.55 1.90
N LEU A 280 14.82 1.29 0.80
CA LEU A 280 14.08 2.54 0.61
C LEU A 280 12.69 2.24 0.05
N VAL A 281 11.65 2.60 0.78
CA VAL A 281 10.25 2.35 0.44
C VAL A 281 9.44 3.65 0.39
N GLY A 282 9.65 4.55 1.36
CA GLY A 282 8.88 5.78 1.52
C GLY A 282 9.20 6.88 0.49
N SER A 283 10.34 6.83 -0.17
CA SER A 283 10.87 7.86 -1.07
C SER A 283 10.18 7.87 -2.44
N VAL A 284 8.86 8.12 -2.47
CA VAL A 284 8.05 8.10 -3.71
C VAL A 284 7.61 9.50 -4.18
N TYR A 285 8.01 10.54 -3.45
CA TYR A 285 7.74 11.95 -3.76
C TYR A 285 9.03 12.73 -3.95
N PRO A 286 9.01 13.84 -4.71
CA PRO A 286 10.17 14.72 -4.83
C PRO A 286 10.61 15.24 -3.45
N ALA A 287 11.90 15.11 -3.16
CA ALA A 287 12.55 15.65 -1.98
C ALA A 287 13.97 16.10 -2.35
N ARG A 288 14.67 16.75 -1.43
CA ARG A 288 16.09 17.02 -1.66
C ARG A 288 16.88 15.71 -1.80
N PRO A 289 18.02 15.72 -2.51
CA PRO A 289 18.91 14.57 -2.55
C PRO A 289 19.38 14.14 -1.16
N VAL A 290 19.49 12.83 -0.95
CA VAL A 290 20.10 12.22 0.25
C VAL A 290 21.62 12.33 0.15
N GLN A 291 22.28 12.73 1.22
CA GLN A 291 23.74 12.81 1.30
C GLN A 291 24.30 11.45 1.75
N LEU A 292 25.16 10.87 0.93
CA LEU A 292 25.78 9.56 1.18
C LEU A 292 27.31 9.67 1.09
N SER A 293 28.02 9.08 2.06
CA SER A 293 29.46 8.89 1.96
C SER A 293 29.77 7.60 1.20
N ALA A 294 30.34 7.71 0.01
CA ALA A 294 30.79 6.55 -0.76
C ALA A 294 31.87 5.76 0.01
N GLU A 295 32.76 6.42 0.73
CA GLU A 295 33.75 5.77 1.58
C GLU A 295 33.09 4.90 2.65
N THR A 296 32.07 5.42 3.33
CA THR A 296 31.33 4.67 4.35
C THR A 296 30.66 3.43 3.75
N ILE A 297 30.04 3.55 2.58
CA ILE A 297 29.39 2.43 1.88
C ILE A 297 30.43 1.34 1.57
N VAL A 298 31.58 1.72 1.00
CA VAL A 298 32.64 0.79 0.61
C VAL A 298 33.28 0.12 1.84
N ARG A 299 33.71 0.90 2.83
CA ARG A 299 34.39 0.36 4.02
C ARG A 299 33.51 -0.51 4.89
N ARG A 300 32.21 -0.23 4.95
CA ARG A 300 31.24 -0.97 5.76
C ARG A 300 30.47 -2.01 4.94
N LEU A 301 30.78 -2.18 3.65
CA LEU A 301 30.14 -3.15 2.76
C LEU A 301 28.61 -3.03 2.76
N LEU A 302 28.09 -1.78 2.77
CA LEU A 302 26.65 -1.54 2.86
C LEU A 302 25.95 -1.79 1.53
N ARG A 303 24.67 -2.21 1.60
CA ARG A 303 23.77 -2.31 0.46
C ARG A 303 22.64 -1.31 0.62
N ILE A 304 22.28 -0.61 -0.45
CA ILE A 304 21.17 0.33 -0.50
C ILE A 304 20.31 -0.02 -1.71
N GLU A 305 19.06 -0.38 -1.47
CA GLU A 305 18.16 -0.82 -2.51
C GLU A 305 16.81 -0.12 -2.39
N GLY A 306 16.16 0.18 -3.51
CA GLY A 306 14.85 0.81 -3.57
C GLY A 306 13.77 -0.12 -4.09
N ILE A 307 12.57 -0.02 -3.53
CA ILE A 307 11.37 -0.70 -4.03
C ILE A 307 10.26 0.31 -4.33
N HIS A 308 9.55 0.11 -5.42
CA HIS A 308 8.37 0.91 -5.75
C HIS A 308 7.25 -0.01 -6.24
N ASN A 309 6.12 0.02 -5.55
CA ASN A 309 5.03 -0.93 -5.72
C ASN A 309 5.49 -2.38 -5.49
N TYR A 310 4.78 -3.34 -6.02
CA TYR A 310 4.95 -4.77 -5.77
C TYR A 310 4.65 -5.59 -7.03
N VAL A 311 4.94 -6.88 -7.01
CA VAL A 311 4.50 -7.86 -8.01
C VAL A 311 3.38 -8.73 -7.44
N ASP A 312 2.64 -9.43 -8.29
CA ASP A 312 1.45 -10.20 -7.91
C ASP A 312 1.70 -11.18 -6.73
N LEU A 313 2.89 -11.79 -6.67
CA LEU A 313 3.28 -12.68 -5.56
C LEU A 313 3.29 -11.96 -4.21
N ASP A 314 3.68 -10.69 -4.18
CA ASP A 314 3.73 -9.92 -2.94
C ASP A 314 2.33 -9.67 -2.38
N LEU A 315 1.33 -9.47 -3.25
CA LEU A 315 -0.07 -9.33 -2.84
C LEU A 315 -0.64 -10.67 -2.32
N ALA A 316 -0.31 -11.79 -2.95
CA ALA A 316 -0.68 -13.10 -2.44
C ALA A 316 -0.11 -13.31 -1.02
N ASN A 317 1.17 -12.99 -0.81
CA ASN A 317 1.83 -13.06 0.48
C ASN A 317 1.21 -12.09 1.50
N ALA A 318 0.78 -10.91 1.07
CA ALA A 318 0.09 -9.93 1.93
C ALA A 318 -1.23 -10.47 2.48
N LEU A 319 -2.07 -11.04 1.61
CA LEU A 319 -3.34 -11.65 2.03
C LEU A 319 -3.12 -12.83 2.98
N ASN A 320 -2.19 -13.72 2.68
CA ASN A 320 -1.84 -14.85 3.54
C ASN A 320 -1.31 -14.39 4.90
N PHE A 321 -0.49 -13.34 4.93
CA PHE A 321 0.02 -12.76 6.16
C PHE A 321 -1.10 -12.17 7.01
N LEU A 322 -1.96 -11.35 6.43
CA LEU A 322 -3.08 -10.74 7.13
C LEU A 322 -4.05 -11.81 7.67
N GLU A 323 -4.41 -12.81 6.86
CA GLU A 323 -5.26 -13.91 7.30
C GLU A 323 -4.68 -14.63 8.52
N ARG A 324 -3.38 -14.96 8.48
CA ARG A 324 -2.70 -15.70 9.55
C ARG A 324 -2.53 -14.90 10.83
N PHE A 325 -2.31 -13.58 10.72
CA PHE A 325 -1.84 -12.77 11.83
C PHE A 325 -2.81 -11.67 12.28
N GLN A 326 -4.01 -11.54 11.69
CA GLN A 326 -5.01 -10.53 12.06
C GLN A 326 -5.44 -10.58 13.54
N ASN A 327 -5.38 -11.74 14.17
CA ASN A 327 -5.71 -11.90 15.59
C ASN A 327 -4.50 -11.72 16.52
N ARG A 328 -3.28 -11.70 15.96
CA ARG A 328 -2.05 -11.48 16.71
C ARG A 328 -1.68 -10.01 16.81
N TYR A 329 -1.91 -9.27 15.74
CA TYR A 329 -1.64 -7.85 15.66
C TYR A 329 -2.95 -7.09 15.42
N PRO A 330 -3.13 -5.90 16.02
CA PRO A 330 -4.41 -5.19 15.97
C PRO A 330 -4.64 -4.46 14.63
N PHE A 331 -4.60 -5.18 13.50
CA PHE A 331 -4.82 -4.61 12.16
C PHE A 331 -6.19 -3.92 12.02
N SER A 332 -7.21 -4.38 12.76
CA SER A 332 -8.53 -3.73 12.79
C SER A 332 -8.47 -2.28 13.29
N ARG A 333 -7.46 -1.93 14.10
CA ARG A 333 -7.26 -0.57 14.63
C ARG A 333 -6.53 0.36 13.67
N LEU A 334 -6.14 -0.11 12.49
CA LEU A 334 -5.50 0.72 11.47
C LEU A 334 -6.52 1.50 10.62
N CYS A 335 -7.79 1.07 10.63
CA CYS A 335 -8.90 1.75 9.96
C CYS A 335 -10.11 1.78 10.91
N GLU A 336 -10.13 2.72 11.84
CA GLU A 336 -11.17 2.83 12.86
C GLU A 336 -12.35 3.71 12.43
N GLN A 337 -12.15 4.55 11.42
CA GLN A 337 -13.18 5.48 10.93
C GLN A 337 -13.60 5.12 9.52
N THR A 338 -14.90 5.15 9.29
CA THR A 338 -15.51 4.89 7.98
C THR A 338 -16.52 5.97 7.64
N PHE A 339 -16.60 6.29 6.35
CA PHE A 339 -17.54 7.25 5.77
C PHE A 339 -18.26 6.60 4.59
N LEU A 340 -19.45 7.09 4.27
CA LEU A 340 -20.13 6.74 3.03
C LEU A 340 -19.46 7.46 1.84
N LEU A 341 -19.62 6.91 0.65
CA LEU A 341 -19.09 7.51 -0.57
C LEU A 341 -19.65 8.91 -0.81
N SER A 342 -20.91 9.14 -0.45
CA SER A 342 -21.56 10.45 -0.47
C SER A 342 -20.89 11.49 0.43
N ASP A 343 -20.22 11.04 1.51
CA ASP A 343 -19.52 11.88 2.48
C ASP A 343 -18.01 11.98 2.20
N ILE A 344 -17.60 11.76 0.95
CA ILE A 344 -16.19 11.66 0.56
C ILE A 344 -15.34 12.87 0.97
N LYS A 345 -15.89 14.07 0.98
CA LYS A 345 -15.17 15.27 1.41
C LYS A 345 -14.77 15.18 2.87
N ALA A 346 -15.70 14.79 3.75
CA ALA A 346 -15.43 14.58 5.17
C ALA A 346 -14.39 13.45 5.38
N ALA A 347 -14.43 12.39 4.56
CA ALA A 347 -13.45 11.32 4.60
C ALA A 347 -12.02 11.81 4.26
N PHE A 348 -11.86 12.68 3.26
CA PHE A 348 -10.57 13.31 2.95
C PHE A 348 -10.10 14.27 4.03
N GLU A 349 -10.98 15.08 4.59
CA GLU A 349 -10.68 15.99 5.70
C GLU A 349 -10.18 15.22 6.92
N GLU A 350 -10.88 14.15 7.33
CA GLU A 350 -10.44 13.30 8.44
C GLU A 350 -9.09 12.61 8.14
N SER A 351 -8.92 12.13 6.92
CA SER A 351 -7.66 11.51 6.51
C SER A 351 -6.48 12.50 6.54
N ALA A 352 -6.73 13.78 6.22
CA ALA A 352 -5.71 14.84 6.28
C ALA A 352 -5.26 15.16 7.71
N HIS A 353 -6.10 14.95 8.73
CA HIS A 353 -5.71 15.09 10.13
C HIS A 353 -4.70 14.04 10.60
N ARG A 354 -4.49 12.95 9.84
CA ARG A 354 -3.52 11.88 10.09
C ARG A 354 -3.65 11.20 11.48
N ARG A 355 -4.82 11.27 12.09
CA ARG A 355 -5.11 10.61 13.38
C ARG A 355 -5.26 9.11 13.20
N SER A 356 -5.93 8.69 12.14
CA SER A 356 -6.06 7.29 11.72
C SER A 356 -4.97 6.92 10.71
N TYR A 357 -4.55 5.65 10.68
CA TYR A 357 -3.62 5.16 9.66
C TYR A 357 -4.29 5.07 8.28
N ARG A 358 -5.58 4.73 8.29
CA ARG A 358 -6.47 4.72 7.12
C ARG A 358 -7.86 5.20 7.53
N VAL A 359 -8.53 5.81 6.57
CA VAL A 359 -9.96 6.11 6.62
C VAL A 359 -10.66 5.24 5.59
N GLY A 360 -11.67 4.49 5.99
CA GLY A 360 -12.46 3.64 5.11
C GLY A 360 -13.56 4.42 4.42
N VAL A 361 -13.80 4.11 3.15
CA VAL A 361 -14.94 4.60 2.38
C VAL A 361 -15.78 3.39 1.98
N LEU A 362 -17.03 3.41 2.37
CA LEU A 362 -18.01 2.36 2.08
C LEU A 362 -18.98 2.86 1.00
N PRO A 363 -19.53 1.98 0.16
CA PRO A 363 -20.57 2.37 -0.77
C PRO A 363 -21.80 2.89 -0.03
N ASP A 364 -22.53 3.80 -0.68
CA ASP A 364 -23.82 4.22 -0.16
C ASP A 364 -24.80 3.05 -0.14
N PRO A 365 -25.71 2.96 0.86
CA PRO A 365 -26.74 1.94 0.85
C PRO A 365 -27.55 2.04 -0.46
N THR A 366 -27.81 0.91 -1.10
CA THR A 366 -28.71 0.88 -2.24
C THR A 366 -30.11 1.25 -1.76
N ALA A 367 -30.67 2.35 -2.31
CA ALA A 367 -32.03 2.76 -2.05
C ALA A 367 -33.06 1.76 -2.57
#